data_7bc427fddab89022111415c9a9a216c7
#
_entry.id   7bc427fddab89022111415c9a9a216c7
#
_cell.length_a   1.000
_cell.length_b   1.000
_cell.length_c   1.000
_cell.angle_alpha   90.00
_cell.angle_beta   90.00
_cell.angle_gamma   90.00
#
_symmetry.space_group_name_H-M   'P 1'
#
loop_
_entity.id
_entity.type
_entity.pdbx_description
1 polymer ?
#
loop_
_entity_poly.entity_id
_entity_poly.type
_entity_poly.pdbx_seq_one_letter_code
_entity_poly.pdbx_strand_id
1 'polypeptide(L)'
;MARITRRPDAEADVIDIWGFIAEDSIAEADRWVDRLDERVQLWATQPMIGRARDELAPGLRSMAFGRYVVFFAPIHDGIDIVRVLHGSRDIDVFFS
;
A
#
# COMPACT_ATOMS: atom_id res chain seq x y z
N MET A 1 -9.00 -13.39 -12.33
CA MET A 1 -8.77 -12.73 -11.04
C MET A 1 -7.51 -11.88 -11.14
N ALA A 2 -7.54 -10.65 -10.65
CA ALA A 2 -6.39 -9.77 -10.72
C ALA A 2 -5.29 -10.23 -9.77
N ARG A 3 -4.04 -10.13 -10.21
CA ARG A 3 -2.87 -10.54 -9.44
C ARG A 3 -2.42 -9.42 -8.52
N ILE A 4 -2.06 -9.78 -7.30
CA ILE A 4 -1.50 -8.84 -6.32
C ILE A 4 -0.20 -9.43 -5.80
N THR A 5 0.88 -8.67 -5.94
CA THR A 5 2.17 -9.02 -5.34
C THR A 5 2.54 -7.94 -4.33
N ARG A 6 3.44 -8.27 -3.43
CA ARG A 6 3.86 -7.37 -2.37
C ARG A 6 5.37 -7.46 -2.21
N ARG A 7 6.05 -6.32 -2.34
CA ARG A 7 7.50 -6.29 -2.14
C ARG A 7 7.84 -6.50 -0.66
N PRO A 8 9.04 -7.00 -0.34
CA PRO A 8 9.46 -7.22 1.05
C PRO A 8 9.31 -5.98 1.93
N ASP A 9 9.64 -4.80 1.42
CA ASP A 9 9.49 -3.55 2.18
C ASP A 9 8.02 -3.25 2.49
N ALA A 10 7.12 -3.53 1.55
CA ALA A 10 5.68 -3.36 1.77
C ALA A 10 5.16 -4.34 2.81
N GLU A 11 5.63 -5.60 2.77
CA GLU A 11 5.30 -6.58 3.81
C GLU A 11 5.75 -6.10 5.19
N ALA A 12 6.97 -5.60 5.30
CA ALA A 12 7.49 -5.06 6.55
C ALA A 12 6.67 -3.87 7.03
N ASP A 13 6.27 -2.97 6.12
CA ASP A 13 5.41 -1.83 6.44
C ASP A 13 4.09 -2.30 7.07
N VAL A 14 3.43 -3.28 6.46
CA VAL A 14 2.15 -3.80 6.95
C VAL A 14 2.30 -4.43 8.32
N ILE A 15 3.37 -5.20 8.54
CA ILE A 15 3.64 -5.83 9.83
C ILE A 15 3.86 -4.74 10.90
N ASP A 16 4.63 -3.71 10.59
CA ASP A 16 4.92 -2.62 11.53
C ASP A 16 3.64 -1.84 11.89
N ILE A 17 2.80 -1.55 10.90
CA ILE A 17 1.53 -0.84 11.13
C ILE A 17 0.59 -1.71 11.95
N TRP A 18 0.49 -3.00 11.62
CA TRP A 18 -0.31 -3.95 12.39
C TRP A 18 0.12 -3.96 13.86
N GLY A 19 1.43 -4.07 14.11
CA GLY A 19 1.99 -4.08 15.46
C GLY A 19 1.67 -2.80 16.23
N PHE A 20 1.75 -1.64 15.56
CA PHE A 20 1.41 -0.36 16.17
C PHE A 20 -0.07 -0.30 16.59
N ILE A 21 -0.97 -0.70 15.71
CA ILE A 21 -2.41 -0.71 16.01
C ILE A 21 -2.72 -1.75 17.10
N ALA A 22 -2.04 -2.91 17.05
CA ALA A 22 -2.27 -4.00 17.98
C ALA A 22 -1.86 -3.65 19.43
N GLU A 23 -1.01 -2.65 19.63
CA GLU A 23 -0.70 -2.15 20.97
C GLU A 23 -1.96 -1.71 21.72
N ASP A 24 -2.93 -1.14 21.00
CA ASP A 24 -4.21 -0.74 21.57
C ASP A 24 -5.27 -1.82 21.42
N SER A 25 -5.33 -2.49 20.26
CA SER A 25 -6.36 -3.48 19.97
C SER A 25 -5.94 -4.40 18.83
N ILE A 26 -5.76 -5.69 19.13
CA ILE A 26 -5.47 -6.72 18.14
C ILE A 26 -6.63 -6.80 17.14
N ALA A 27 -7.88 -6.73 17.62
CA ALA A 27 -9.05 -6.79 16.75
C ALA A 27 -9.08 -5.65 15.74
N GLU A 28 -8.69 -4.43 16.14
CA GLU A 28 -8.61 -3.30 15.23
C GLU A 28 -7.47 -3.48 14.22
N ALA A 29 -6.34 -4.02 14.65
CA ALA A 29 -5.22 -4.31 13.75
C ALA A 29 -5.64 -5.30 12.67
N ASP A 30 -6.34 -6.36 13.04
CA ASP A 30 -6.85 -7.36 12.09
C ASP A 30 -7.86 -6.74 11.11
N ARG A 31 -8.77 -5.91 11.61
CA ARG A 31 -9.73 -5.20 10.75
C ARG A 31 -9.04 -4.26 9.76
N TRP A 32 -7.99 -3.60 10.20
CA TRP A 32 -7.21 -2.72 9.31
C TRP A 32 -6.61 -3.49 8.13
N VAL A 33 -6.01 -4.66 8.42
CA VAL A 33 -5.43 -5.52 7.38
C VAL A 33 -6.53 -6.01 6.42
N ASP A 34 -7.67 -6.44 6.95
CA ASP A 34 -8.77 -6.93 6.12
C ASP A 34 -9.29 -5.83 5.18
N ARG A 35 -9.45 -4.61 5.69
CA ARG A 35 -9.87 -3.47 4.87
C ARG A 35 -8.82 -3.12 3.80
N LEU A 36 -7.55 -3.18 4.16
CA LEU A 36 -6.47 -2.95 3.20
C LEU A 36 -6.54 -3.98 2.07
N ASP A 37 -6.67 -5.25 2.41
CA ASP A 37 -6.76 -6.34 1.43
C ASP A 37 -7.95 -6.14 0.48
N GLU A 38 -9.11 -5.75 1.00
CA GLU A 38 -10.29 -5.47 0.18
C GLU A 38 -10.03 -4.32 -0.81
N ARG A 39 -9.42 -3.23 -0.34
CA ARG A 39 -9.12 -2.08 -1.20
C ARG A 39 -8.09 -2.44 -2.26
N VAL A 40 -7.05 -3.16 -1.88
CA VAL A 40 -6.00 -3.59 -2.81
C VAL A 40 -6.57 -4.48 -3.91
N GLN A 41 -7.48 -5.39 -3.58
CA GLN A 41 -8.15 -6.22 -4.57
C GLN A 41 -8.95 -5.38 -5.56
N LEU A 42 -9.66 -4.37 -5.08
CA LEU A 42 -10.39 -3.46 -5.94
C LEU A 42 -9.45 -2.69 -6.88
N TRP A 43 -8.35 -2.14 -6.34
CA TRP A 43 -7.39 -1.39 -7.14
C TRP A 43 -6.70 -2.27 -8.18
N ALA A 44 -6.47 -3.54 -7.87
CA ALA A 44 -5.83 -4.49 -8.79
C ALA A 44 -6.67 -4.74 -10.05
N THR A 45 -7.99 -4.52 -9.99
CA THR A 45 -8.86 -4.60 -11.17
C THR A 45 -8.77 -3.37 -12.06
N GLN A 46 -8.18 -2.29 -11.57
CA GLN A 46 -8.00 -1.02 -12.28
C GLN A 46 -6.57 -0.52 -12.05
N PRO A 47 -5.55 -1.18 -12.63
CA PRO A 47 -4.14 -0.90 -12.27
C PRO A 47 -3.68 0.54 -12.50
N MET A 48 -4.40 1.29 -13.31
CA MET A 48 -4.09 2.70 -13.56
C MET A 48 -4.86 3.65 -12.66
N ILE A 49 -5.52 3.13 -11.61
CA ILE A 49 -6.22 3.95 -10.61
C ILE A 49 -5.22 4.74 -9.78
N GLY A 50 -5.70 5.79 -9.14
CA GLY A 50 -4.90 6.60 -8.24
C GLY A 50 -4.08 7.65 -8.95
N ARG A 51 -3.14 8.23 -8.21
CA ARG A 51 -2.31 9.32 -8.67
C ARG A 51 -0.98 8.78 -9.22
N ALA A 52 -0.59 9.24 -10.39
CA ALA A 52 0.75 8.94 -10.92
C ALA A 52 1.81 9.61 -10.06
N ARG A 53 2.85 8.86 -9.73
CA ARG A 53 3.94 9.30 -8.86
C ARG A 53 5.29 9.07 -9.56
N ASP A 54 5.36 9.42 -10.87
CA ASP A 54 6.60 9.25 -11.66
C ASP A 54 7.76 10.05 -11.09
N GLU A 55 7.48 11.12 -10.37
CA GLU A 55 8.52 11.92 -9.69
C GLU A 55 9.27 11.12 -8.61
N LEU A 56 8.64 10.06 -8.06
CA LEU A 56 9.26 9.20 -7.06
C LEU A 56 9.93 7.98 -7.71
N ALA A 57 9.26 7.37 -8.68
CA ALA A 57 9.79 6.24 -9.44
C ALA A 57 8.95 6.05 -10.71
N PRO A 58 9.56 5.69 -11.84
CA PRO A 58 8.81 5.50 -13.09
C PRO A 58 7.70 4.45 -12.93
N GLY A 59 6.50 4.81 -13.35
CA GLY A 59 5.33 3.93 -13.31
C GLY A 59 4.68 3.75 -11.95
N LEU A 60 5.22 4.39 -10.91
CA LEU A 60 4.65 4.30 -9.56
C LEU A 60 3.34 5.08 -9.48
N ARG A 61 2.38 4.51 -8.75
CA ARG A 61 1.10 5.15 -8.47
C ARG A 61 0.80 5.09 -6.98
N SER A 62 -0.15 5.89 -6.52
CA SER A 62 -0.52 5.90 -5.10
C SER A 62 -2.02 6.08 -4.91
N MET A 63 -2.52 5.48 -3.82
CA MET A 63 -3.88 5.65 -3.33
C MET A 63 -3.85 5.91 -1.84
N ALA A 64 -4.65 6.86 -1.39
CA ALA A 64 -4.85 7.09 0.02
C ALA A 64 -5.66 5.95 0.64
N PHE A 65 -5.26 5.54 1.83
CA PHE A 65 -5.98 4.55 2.63
C PHE A 65 -5.99 5.02 4.09
N GLY A 66 -7.04 5.73 4.49
CA GLY A 66 -7.10 6.35 5.79
C GLY A 66 -5.95 7.36 5.97
N ARG A 67 -5.15 7.16 7.00
CA ARG A 67 -3.96 7.99 7.29
C ARG A 67 -2.72 7.55 6.53
N TYR A 68 -2.83 6.48 5.75
CA TYR A 68 -1.72 5.87 5.04
C TYR A 68 -1.83 6.14 3.55
N VAL A 69 -0.72 5.97 2.86
CA VAL A 69 -0.66 6.02 1.41
C VAL A 69 -0.06 4.70 0.94
N VAL A 70 -0.76 4.04 0.03
CA VAL A 70 -0.31 2.79 -0.58
C VAL A 70 0.32 3.12 -1.92
N PHE A 71 1.60 2.78 -2.08
CA PHE A 71 2.33 2.95 -3.34
C PHE A 71 2.39 1.61 -4.06
N PHE A 72 2.02 1.62 -5.32
CA PHE A 72 1.98 0.39 -6.12
C PHE A 72 2.38 0.69 -7.57
N ALA A 73 2.79 -0.37 -8.26
CA ALA A 73 3.09 -0.31 -9.69
C ALA A 73 2.16 -1.25 -10.43
N PRO A 74 1.58 -0.83 -11.57
CA PRO A 74 0.82 -1.75 -12.42
C PRO A 74 1.74 -2.86 -12.92
N ILE A 75 1.21 -4.09 -12.94
CA ILE A 75 1.85 -5.23 -13.58
C ILE A 75 0.88 -5.78 -14.63
N HIS A 76 1.33 -6.76 -15.42
CA HIS A 76 0.58 -7.27 -16.56
C HIS A 76 -0.89 -7.59 -16.22
N ASP A 77 -1.12 -8.22 -15.07
CA ASP A 77 -2.43 -8.75 -14.69
C ASP A 77 -2.91 -8.26 -13.31
N GLY A 78 -2.37 -7.14 -12.82
CA GLY A 78 -2.76 -6.60 -11.54
C GLY A 78 -1.84 -5.48 -11.05
N ILE A 79 -1.49 -5.53 -9.77
CA ILE A 79 -0.59 -4.54 -9.15
C ILE A 79 0.45 -5.20 -8.24
N ASP A 80 1.59 -4.53 -8.12
CA ASP A 80 2.67 -4.87 -7.19
C ASP A 80 2.73 -3.78 -6.12
N ILE A 81 2.48 -4.14 -4.87
CA ILE A 81 2.52 -3.19 -3.75
C ILE A 81 3.97 -2.92 -3.39
N VAL A 82 4.36 -1.65 -3.48
CA VAL A 82 5.75 -1.21 -3.30
C VAL A 82 6.02 -0.76 -1.87
N ARG A 83 5.18 0.10 -1.32
CA ARG A 83 5.28 0.59 0.06
C ARG A 83 3.90 0.94 0.62
N VAL A 84 3.76 0.88 1.95
CA VAL A 84 2.60 1.40 2.67
C VAL A 84 3.13 2.34 3.75
N LEU A 85 2.93 3.64 3.58
CA LEU A 85 3.55 4.65 4.44
C LEU A 85 2.50 5.57 5.04
N HIS A 86 2.73 6.01 6.28
CA HIS A 86 1.89 7.04 6.88
C HIS A 86 2.03 8.35 6.09
N GLY A 87 0.90 9.01 5.82
CA GLY A 87 0.89 10.22 4.98
C GLY A 87 1.68 11.40 5.53
N SER A 88 2.02 11.37 6.84
CA SER A 88 2.87 12.41 7.45
C SER A 88 4.36 12.19 7.25
N ARG A 89 4.77 11.02 6.69
CA ARG A 89 6.17 10.72 6.44
C ARG A 89 6.72 11.58 5.32
N ASP A 90 8.03 11.83 5.36
CA ASP A 90 8.77 12.39 4.23
C ASP A 90 8.95 11.29 3.18
N ILE A 91 7.97 11.21 2.29
CA ILE A 91 7.86 10.12 1.32
C ILE A 91 9.05 10.06 0.38
N ASP A 92 9.63 11.21 0.01
CA ASP A 92 10.76 11.27 -0.93
C ASP A 92 11.95 10.46 -0.42
N VAL A 93 12.17 10.42 0.89
CA VAL A 93 13.27 9.66 1.52
C VAL A 93 13.18 8.17 1.21
N PHE A 94 11.96 7.64 1.12
CA PHE A 94 11.75 6.21 0.90
C PHE A 94 11.93 5.79 -0.56
N PHE A 95 12.04 6.74 -1.48
CA PHE A 95 12.17 6.48 -2.92
C PHE A 95 13.42 7.11 -3.54
N SER A 96 14.29 7.66 -2.70
CA SER A 96 15.55 8.25 -3.19
C SER A 96 16.66 7.21 -3.35
#